data_e3f78115fca4cf1c086c0da078d8e8a3
#
_entry.id   e3f78115fca4cf1c086c0da078d8e8a3
#
_cell.length_a   1.000
_cell.length_b   1.000
_cell.length_c   1.000
_cell.angle_alpha   90.00
_cell.angle_beta   90.00
_cell.angle_gamma   90.00
#
_symmetry.space_group_name_H-M   'P 1'
#
loop_
_entity.id
_entity.type
_entity.pdbx_description
1 polymer ?
#
loop_
_entity_poly.entity_id
_entity_poly.type
_entity_poly.pdbx_seq_one_letter_code
_entity_poly.pdbx_strand_id
1 'polypeptide(L)'
;MKWALLSVWDKTGIVKLAHDLTGQKYSIMSSGGTGKTLAEAGIKFTEVSSYTGFPEMMDGRVKTLHPKVHGGLLGRRQIDDVVMAKYGINRIDLLVVNLYPFEKMSAKKMELDELIEYIDVGGPAMIRAAAKNYRDVAVVVDPADYQSIIKSIKGNGISPEERLMLAKKAFARTAAYDAAISNYLYKLDADFPTTFTVQYNQGRTLRYGENPHQKAAVYGNSGIAGLEPIQGKQMSYNNYLDVNAGVGLLREFDEPAAVIVKHNNPCGVAVDSEIFLAYLTARDVDPVSAYGSVVSFNREVDVNLAEEICKTFVEVIVAPSFSTDALAAMKKKDTMRVLVLPKKEEGDEVRTIDGGVLVQHTPAYREHWEVITDRDPTPAEMKSLQLAWKVCKHTKSNTIIFADQKRTLGIGAGQMSRVDSAKIAIEKACAPLKGSSVASDAFLPFPDTLEVAAQAGSTALIQPGGSIRDKDCLLYTSPSPRDS
;
A
#
# COMPACT_ATOMS: atom_id res chain seq x y z
N MET A 1 26.82 -37.97 3.38
CA MET A 1 27.36 -36.60 3.56
C MET A 1 26.27 -35.63 3.12
N LYS A 2 25.91 -34.64 3.93
CA LYS A 2 24.91 -33.61 3.58
C LYS A 2 25.61 -32.38 3.00
N TRP A 3 25.04 -31.79 1.97
CA TRP A 3 25.61 -30.59 1.34
C TRP A 3 24.67 -29.40 1.45
N ALA A 4 25.24 -28.23 1.75
CA ALA A 4 24.56 -26.96 1.69
C ALA A 4 25.26 -26.04 0.67
N LEU A 5 24.51 -25.51 -0.30
CA LEU A 5 24.98 -24.51 -1.25
C LEU A 5 24.55 -23.11 -0.75
N LEU A 6 25.53 -22.26 -0.49
CA LEU A 6 25.32 -20.90 0.03
C LEU A 6 25.76 -19.88 -1.04
N SER A 7 24.83 -19.10 -1.55
CA SER A 7 25.08 -18.05 -2.54
C SER A 7 24.14 -16.87 -2.29
N VAL A 8 24.58 -15.89 -1.50
CA VAL A 8 23.75 -14.79 -1.05
C VAL A 8 24.36 -13.43 -1.42
N TRP A 9 23.51 -12.49 -1.81
CA TRP A 9 23.90 -11.08 -1.93
C TRP A 9 23.94 -10.42 -0.55
N ASP A 10 22.83 -10.47 0.19
CA ASP A 10 22.77 -10.01 1.58
C ASP A 10 23.45 -11.03 2.50
N LYS A 11 24.55 -10.61 3.11
CA LYS A 11 25.39 -11.42 3.98
C LYS A 11 24.89 -11.50 5.43
N THR A 12 23.74 -10.89 5.74
CA THR A 12 23.18 -10.87 7.09
C THR A 12 23.02 -12.29 7.63
N GLY A 13 23.72 -12.59 8.73
CA GLY A 13 23.63 -13.86 9.44
C GLY A 13 24.26 -15.07 8.74
N ILE A 14 24.84 -14.94 7.53
CA ILE A 14 25.35 -16.08 6.74
C ILE A 14 26.52 -16.80 7.43
N VAL A 15 27.41 -16.08 8.09
CA VAL A 15 28.57 -16.66 8.82
C VAL A 15 28.09 -17.54 9.96
N LYS A 16 27.13 -17.04 10.76
CA LYS A 16 26.54 -17.82 11.85
C LYS A 16 25.82 -19.06 11.33
N LEU A 17 25.04 -18.91 10.27
CA LEU A 17 24.36 -20.03 9.61
C LEU A 17 25.35 -21.09 9.16
N ALA A 18 26.41 -20.69 8.46
CA ALA A 18 27.44 -21.61 7.96
C ALA A 18 28.18 -22.33 9.09
N HIS A 19 28.51 -21.64 10.17
CA HIS A 19 29.10 -22.23 11.37
C HIS A 19 28.15 -23.26 12.00
N ASP A 20 26.88 -22.94 12.18
CA ASP A 20 25.88 -23.85 12.72
C ASP A 20 25.70 -25.10 11.82
N LEU A 21 25.66 -24.92 10.49
CA LEU A 21 25.58 -26.02 9.51
C LEU A 21 26.79 -26.96 9.59
N THR A 22 27.98 -26.38 9.67
CA THR A 22 29.24 -27.17 9.82
C THR A 22 29.19 -28.00 11.11
N GLY A 23 28.72 -27.42 12.22
CA GLY A 23 28.50 -28.14 13.48
C GLY A 23 27.47 -29.28 13.36
N GLN A 24 26.57 -29.21 12.38
CA GLN A 24 25.60 -30.27 12.05
C GLN A 24 26.08 -31.19 10.92
N LYS A 25 27.39 -31.22 10.65
CA LYS A 25 28.07 -32.10 9.65
C LYS A 25 27.62 -31.87 8.20
N TYR A 26 27.20 -30.66 7.87
CA TYR A 26 27.03 -30.24 6.48
C TYR A 26 28.36 -29.87 5.87
N SER A 27 28.63 -30.32 4.65
CA SER A 27 29.68 -29.79 3.79
C SER A 27 29.12 -28.56 3.09
N ILE A 28 29.87 -27.46 3.10
CA ILE A 28 29.43 -26.20 2.49
C ILE A 28 30.03 -26.08 1.09
N MET A 29 29.21 -25.68 0.14
CA MET A 29 29.59 -25.24 -1.19
C MET A 29 29.24 -23.77 -1.34
N SER A 30 30.12 -22.96 -1.94
CA SER A 30 29.90 -21.53 -2.12
C SER A 30 30.74 -20.98 -3.28
N SER A 31 30.45 -19.76 -3.70
CA SER A 31 31.23 -19.05 -4.73
C SER A 31 31.20 -17.54 -4.51
N GLY A 32 32.13 -16.85 -5.19
CA GLY A 32 32.17 -15.40 -5.27
C GLY A 32 32.19 -14.70 -3.90
N GLY A 33 31.42 -13.62 -3.77
CA GLY A 33 31.41 -12.80 -2.54
C GLY A 33 30.95 -13.55 -1.28
N THR A 34 30.11 -14.59 -1.39
CA THR A 34 29.74 -15.43 -0.24
C THR A 34 30.90 -16.28 0.20
N GLY A 35 31.59 -16.94 -0.74
CA GLY A 35 32.81 -17.71 -0.45
C GLY A 35 33.88 -16.87 0.23
N LYS A 36 34.13 -15.65 -0.24
CA LYS A 36 35.06 -14.69 0.38
C LYS A 36 34.66 -14.40 1.85
N THR A 37 33.41 -14.08 2.12
CA THR A 37 32.91 -13.81 3.48
C THR A 37 33.09 -15.03 4.40
N LEU A 38 32.87 -16.24 3.90
CA LEU A 38 33.08 -17.48 4.67
C LEU A 38 34.56 -17.74 4.95
N ALA A 39 35.43 -17.52 3.95
CA ALA A 39 36.87 -17.66 4.11
C ALA A 39 37.45 -16.67 5.16
N GLU A 40 37.04 -15.42 5.11
CA GLU A 40 37.41 -14.39 6.10
C GLU A 40 36.98 -14.75 7.53
N ALA A 41 35.87 -15.48 7.66
CA ALA A 41 35.38 -16.03 8.95
C ALA A 41 36.01 -17.38 9.33
N GLY A 42 36.97 -17.90 8.59
CA GLY A 42 37.67 -19.18 8.86
C GLY A 42 36.80 -20.41 8.61
N ILE A 43 35.69 -20.30 7.89
CA ILE A 43 34.79 -21.41 7.58
C ILE A 43 35.27 -22.13 6.31
N LYS A 44 35.50 -23.44 6.44
CA LYS A 44 35.90 -24.28 5.27
C LYS A 44 34.70 -24.52 4.38
N PHE A 45 34.89 -24.35 3.08
CA PHE A 45 33.91 -24.66 2.05
C PHE A 45 34.58 -25.17 0.77
N THR A 46 33.79 -25.76 -0.11
CA THR A 46 34.22 -26.17 -1.46
C THR A 46 33.77 -25.07 -2.42
N GLU A 47 34.75 -24.52 -3.20
CA GLU A 47 34.42 -23.57 -4.25
C GLU A 47 33.62 -24.26 -5.37
N VAL A 48 32.57 -23.61 -5.89
CA VAL A 48 31.72 -24.18 -6.96
C VAL A 48 32.56 -24.52 -8.20
N SER A 49 33.50 -23.67 -8.59
CA SER A 49 34.41 -23.92 -9.72
C SER A 49 35.26 -25.18 -9.51
N SER A 50 35.78 -25.40 -8.32
CA SER A 50 36.56 -26.60 -7.97
C SER A 50 35.65 -27.86 -8.00
N TYR A 51 34.39 -27.76 -7.53
CA TYR A 51 33.44 -28.87 -7.57
C TYR A 51 33.01 -29.23 -9.00
N THR A 52 32.72 -28.22 -9.81
CA THR A 52 32.24 -28.44 -11.19
C THR A 52 33.40 -28.84 -12.12
N GLY A 53 34.60 -28.40 -11.81
CA GLY A 53 35.76 -28.44 -12.70
C GLY A 53 35.70 -27.41 -13.82
N PHE A 54 34.83 -26.37 -13.66
CA PHE A 54 34.63 -25.34 -14.67
C PHE A 54 34.86 -23.95 -14.06
N PRO A 55 35.69 -23.10 -14.69
CA PRO A 55 35.98 -21.78 -14.12
C PRO A 55 34.76 -20.84 -14.16
N GLU A 56 34.78 -19.87 -13.27
CA GLU A 56 33.87 -18.71 -13.36
C GLU A 56 34.24 -17.90 -14.60
N MET A 57 33.23 -17.48 -15.39
CA MET A 57 33.46 -16.79 -16.67
C MET A 57 32.56 -15.55 -16.80
N MET A 58 32.95 -14.66 -17.74
CA MET A 58 32.14 -13.48 -18.11
C MET A 58 31.88 -12.59 -16.88
N ASP A 59 32.93 -12.24 -16.14
CA ASP A 59 32.87 -11.41 -14.93
C ASP A 59 31.87 -11.93 -13.88
N GLY A 60 31.71 -13.28 -13.82
CA GLY A 60 30.85 -13.93 -12.86
C GLY A 60 29.40 -14.14 -13.31
N ARG A 61 29.02 -13.79 -14.52
CA ARG A 61 27.68 -14.08 -15.06
C ARG A 61 27.42 -15.59 -15.17
N VAL A 62 28.46 -16.40 -15.34
CA VAL A 62 28.36 -17.86 -15.37
C VAL A 62 29.23 -18.47 -14.27
N LYS A 63 28.59 -18.89 -13.18
CA LYS A 63 29.22 -19.58 -12.02
C LYS A 63 28.49 -20.85 -11.64
N THR A 64 27.19 -20.73 -11.41
CA THR A 64 26.32 -21.78 -10.84
C THR A 64 25.44 -22.45 -11.89
N LEU A 65 25.38 -21.92 -13.12
CA LEU A 65 24.63 -22.49 -14.24
C LEU A 65 25.36 -23.68 -14.82
N HIS A 66 25.48 -24.76 -14.05
CA HIS A 66 26.21 -25.95 -14.41
C HIS A 66 25.43 -27.22 -14.10
N PRO A 67 25.47 -28.28 -14.97
CA PRO A 67 24.72 -29.53 -14.76
C PRO A 67 24.99 -30.20 -13.40
N LYS A 68 26.22 -30.15 -12.87
CA LYS A 68 26.51 -30.71 -11.54
C LYS A 68 25.79 -29.98 -10.42
N VAL A 69 25.68 -28.64 -10.48
CA VAL A 69 24.96 -27.84 -9.49
C VAL A 69 23.47 -28.11 -9.59
N HIS A 70 22.90 -27.96 -10.78
CA HIS A 70 21.46 -28.17 -11.00
C HIS A 70 21.04 -29.63 -10.84
N GLY A 71 21.90 -30.58 -11.20
CA GLY A 71 21.67 -31.99 -10.94
C GLY A 71 21.65 -32.30 -9.44
N GLY A 72 22.49 -31.64 -8.65
CA GLY A 72 22.48 -31.75 -7.17
C GLY A 72 21.20 -31.23 -6.53
N LEU A 73 20.58 -30.18 -7.13
CA LEU A 73 19.32 -29.58 -6.67
C LEU A 73 18.07 -30.33 -7.19
N LEU A 74 18.11 -30.86 -8.42
CA LEU A 74 16.97 -31.47 -9.09
C LEU A 74 16.90 -32.98 -8.93
N GLY A 75 18.04 -33.64 -8.59
CA GLY A 75 18.12 -35.09 -8.48
C GLY A 75 17.21 -35.64 -7.38
N ARG A 76 16.29 -36.54 -7.78
CA ARG A 76 15.33 -37.18 -6.90
C ARG A 76 16.01 -38.34 -6.17
N ARG A 77 15.92 -38.37 -4.86
CA ARG A 77 16.50 -39.43 -4.05
C ARG A 77 15.92 -40.78 -4.43
N GLN A 78 16.79 -41.82 -4.48
CA GLN A 78 16.47 -43.19 -4.84
C GLN A 78 16.13 -43.39 -6.32
N ILE A 79 15.71 -42.36 -7.06
CA ILE A 79 15.33 -42.46 -8.47
C ILE A 79 16.54 -42.13 -9.36
N ASP A 80 17.20 -41.00 -9.09
CA ASP A 80 18.24 -40.47 -9.98
C ASP A 80 19.69 -40.81 -9.48
N ASP A 81 19.83 -41.58 -8.40
CA ASP A 81 21.09 -41.87 -7.73
C ASP A 81 22.15 -42.50 -8.64
N VAL A 82 21.74 -43.41 -9.51
CA VAL A 82 22.66 -44.08 -10.47
C VAL A 82 23.22 -43.03 -11.45
N VAL A 83 22.37 -42.17 -11.97
CA VAL A 83 22.78 -41.12 -12.90
C VAL A 83 23.67 -40.08 -12.19
N MET A 84 23.32 -39.66 -10.98
CA MET A 84 24.11 -38.75 -10.22
C MET A 84 25.51 -39.30 -9.90
N ALA A 85 25.60 -40.58 -9.51
CA ALA A 85 26.87 -41.23 -9.25
C ALA A 85 27.73 -41.32 -10.54
N LYS A 86 27.14 -41.68 -11.69
CA LYS A 86 27.83 -41.76 -12.97
C LYS A 86 28.50 -40.45 -13.36
N TYR A 87 27.89 -39.29 -13.06
CA TYR A 87 28.39 -37.99 -13.43
C TYR A 87 29.07 -37.23 -12.26
N GLY A 88 29.30 -37.89 -11.13
CA GLY A 88 29.94 -37.29 -9.95
C GLY A 88 29.15 -36.13 -9.38
N ILE A 89 27.81 -36.25 -9.35
CA ILE A 89 26.90 -35.19 -8.83
C ILE A 89 26.62 -35.45 -7.37
N ASN A 90 27.00 -34.54 -6.50
CA ASN A 90 26.65 -34.58 -5.07
C ASN A 90 25.20 -34.11 -4.87
N ARG A 91 24.49 -34.78 -3.97
CA ARG A 91 23.15 -34.31 -3.52
C ARG A 91 23.31 -33.03 -2.71
N ILE A 92 22.56 -32.00 -3.07
CA ILE A 92 22.46 -30.76 -2.29
C ILE A 92 21.18 -30.86 -1.44
N ASP A 93 21.33 -30.84 -0.12
CA ASP A 93 20.22 -30.99 0.83
C ASP A 93 19.59 -29.66 1.22
N LEU A 94 20.40 -28.58 1.16
CA LEU A 94 20.00 -27.23 1.51
C LEU A 94 20.57 -26.23 0.52
N LEU A 95 19.69 -25.37 -0.01
CA LEU A 95 20.08 -24.20 -0.80
C LEU A 95 19.75 -22.94 -0.03
N VAL A 96 20.71 -22.04 0.11
CA VAL A 96 20.51 -20.70 0.70
C VAL A 96 20.93 -19.66 -0.33
N VAL A 97 19.95 -18.96 -0.87
CA VAL A 97 20.16 -17.96 -1.94
C VAL A 97 19.24 -16.77 -1.72
N ASN A 98 19.79 -15.58 -1.67
CA ASN A 98 19.02 -14.37 -1.87
C ASN A 98 19.53 -13.63 -3.13
N LEU A 99 18.59 -12.94 -3.79
CA LEU A 99 18.83 -12.34 -5.09
C LEU A 99 19.48 -10.96 -5.00
N TYR A 100 20.07 -10.51 -6.07
CA TYR A 100 20.55 -9.14 -6.23
C TYR A 100 19.38 -8.17 -6.02
N PRO A 101 19.58 -7.02 -5.34
CA PRO A 101 18.49 -6.14 -4.94
C PRO A 101 18.05 -5.21 -6.07
N PHE A 102 17.55 -5.77 -7.19
CA PHE A 102 17.12 -5.02 -8.37
C PHE A 102 16.14 -3.90 -7.99
N GLU A 103 15.15 -4.20 -7.14
CA GLU A 103 14.13 -3.25 -6.71
C GLU A 103 14.72 -2.04 -5.96
N LYS A 104 15.77 -2.27 -5.17
CA LYS A 104 16.47 -1.18 -4.45
C LYS A 104 17.36 -0.37 -5.37
N MET A 105 17.94 -1.00 -6.39
CA MET A 105 18.84 -0.34 -7.32
C MET A 105 18.07 0.46 -8.37
N SER A 106 16.97 -0.05 -8.87
CA SER A 106 16.08 0.70 -9.79
C SER A 106 15.55 2.00 -9.19
N ALA A 107 15.33 2.04 -7.87
CA ALA A 107 14.94 3.26 -7.16
C ALA A 107 16.06 4.34 -7.09
N LYS A 108 17.33 4.00 -7.38
CA LYS A 108 18.47 4.93 -7.31
C LYS A 108 18.72 5.72 -8.57
N LYS A 109 17.86 5.63 -9.60
CA LYS A 109 18.00 6.31 -10.90
C LYS A 109 19.38 6.05 -11.54
N MET A 110 19.79 4.78 -11.58
CA MET A 110 20.99 4.34 -12.27
C MET A 110 20.76 4.33 -13.80
N GLU A 111 21.85 4.39 -14.58
CA GLU A 111 21.80 4.16 -16.01
C GLU A 111 21.34 2.72 -16.30
N LEU A 112 20.62 2.52 -17.40
CA LEU A 112 20.00 1.23 -17.72
C LEU A 112 21.02 0.10 -17.81
N ASP A 113 22.14 0.34 -18.49
CA ASP A 113 23.21 -0.66 -18.67
C ASP A 113 23.82 -1.11 -17.35
N GLU A 114 23.97 -0.20 -16.38
CA GLU A 114 24.42 -0.53 -15.03
C GLU A 114 23.37 -1.30 -14.24
N LEU A 115 22.08 -0.94 -14.39
CA LEU A 115 20.98 -1.59 -13.68
C LEU A 115 20.76 -3.02 -14.17
N ILE A 116 20.95 -3.30 -15.46
CA ILE A 116 20.83 -4.65 -16.05
C ILE A 116 21.80 -5.62 -15.37
N GLU A 117 22.99 -5.18 -14.94
CA GLU A 117 23.95 -6.03 -14.22
C GLU A 117 23.44 -6.51 -12.84
N TYR A 118 22.39 -5.90 -12.31
CA TYR A 118 21.68 -6.36 -11.11
C TYR A 118 20.57 -7.35 -11.40
N ILE A 119 20.39 -7.79 -12.65
CA ILE A 119 19.46 -8.88 -12.98
C ILE A 119 20.16 -10.21 -12.73
N ASP A 120 19.75 -10.87 -11.65
CA ASP A 120 20.27 -12.19 -11.27
C ASP A 120 19.61 -13.28 -12.14
N VAL A 121 20.43 -14.07 -12.81
CA VAL A 121 19.98 -15.22 -13.61
C VAL A 121 20.22 -16.55 -12.89
N GLY A 122 21.40 -16.72 -12.31
CA GLY A 122 21.78 -17.96 -11.63
C GLY A 122 21.02 -18.21 -10.32
N GLY A 123 20.76 -17.14 -9.56
CA GLY A 123 20.00 -17.23 -8.31
C GLY A 123 18.59 -17.74 -8.52
N PRO A 124 17.75 -17.10 -9.36
CA PRO A 124 16.41 -17.57 -9.67
C PRO A 124 16.40 -19.00 -10.25
N ALA A 125 17.36 -19.35 -11.11
CA ALA A 125 17.46 -20.70 -11.67
C ALA A 125 17.67 -21.76 -10.56
N MET A 126 18.60 -21.53 -9.63
CA MET A 126 18.84 -22.42 -8.49
C MET A 126 17.64 -22.49 -7.54
N ILE A 127 17.04 -21.35 -7.22
CA ILE A 127 15.86 -21.26 -6.34
C ILE A 127 14.73 -22.10 -6.92
N ARG A 128 14.43 -21.93 -8.20
CA ARG A 128 13.36 -22.68 -8.89
C ARG A 128 13.66 -24.16 -8.96
N ALA A 129 14.92 -24.55 -9.20
CA ALA A 129 15.35 -25.96 -9.22
C ALA A 129 15.14 -26.63 -7.86
N ALA A 130 15.63 -26.02 -6.78
CA ALA A 130 15.47 -26.52 -5.41
C ALA A 130 14.00 -26.57 -4.99
N ALA A 131 13.23 -25.50 -5.25
CA ALA A 131 11.81 -25.42 -4.93
C ALA A 131 10.98 -26.47 -5.67
N LYS A 132 11.30 -26.77 -6.95
CA LYS A 132 10.68 -27.88 -7.69
C LYS A 132 10.92 -29.23 -7.01
N ASN A 133 12.11 -29.43 -6.44
CA ASN A 133 12.51 -30.66 -5.75
C ASN A 133 12.39 -30.54 -4.20
N TYR A 134 11.40 -29.79 -3.70
CA TYR A 134 11.22 -29.50 -2.27
C TYR A 134 11.13 -30.75 -1.39
N ARG A 135 10.77 -31.91 -1.95
CA ARG A 135 10.73 -33.18 -1.20
C ARG A 135 12.11 -33.59 -0.71
N ASP A 136 13.13 -33.26 -1.45
CA ASP A 136 14.50 -33.67 -1.18
C ASP A 136 15.42 -32.51 -0.77
N VAL A 137 15.10 -31.28 -1.20
CA VAL A 137 15.92 -30.08 -0.98
C VAL A 137 15.14 -29.02 -0.23
N ALA A 138 15.72 -28.46 0.81
CA ALA A 138 15.20 -27.25 1.45
C ALA A 138 15.79 -26.01 0.75
N VAL A 139 14.95 -25.00 0.45
CA VAL A 139 15.38 -23.75 -0.19
C VAL A 139 15.06 -22.56 0.69
N VAL A 140 16.08 -21.80 1.08
CA VAL A 140 15.97 -20.63 1.96
C VAL A 140 16.36 -19.38 1.17
N VAL A 141 15.42 -18.44 1.07
CA VAL A 141 15.58 -17.20 0.28
C VAL A 141 15.62 -15.93 1.13
N ASP A 142 15.47 -16.07 2.45
CA ASP A 142 15.34 -14.95 3.37
C ASP A 142 16.19 -15.19 4.63
N PRO A 143 17.08 -14.26 5.04
CA PRO A 143 17.85 -14.38 6.28
C PRO A 143 17.00 -14.55 7.55
N ALA A 144 15.76 -14.06 7.56
CA ALA A 144 14.84 -14.23 8.68
C ALA A 144 14.52 -15.71 9.00
N ASP A 145 14.63 -16.60 8.01
CA ASP A 145 14.37 -18.03 8.18
C ASP A 145 15.56 -18.82 8.77
N TYR A 146 16.77 -18.25 8.85
CA TYR A 146 17.99 -18.97 9.22
C TYR A 146 17.89 -19.62 10.59
N GLN A 147 17.34 -18.91 11.58
CA GLN A 147 17.24 -19.43 12.95
C GLN A 147 16.26 -20.61 13.05
N SER A 148 15.10 -20.50 12.37
CA SER A 148 14.11 -21.60 12.37
C SER A 148 14.66 -22.84 11.68
N ILE A 149 15.33 -22.69 10.56
CA ILE A 149 15.96 -23.79 9.82
C ILE A 149 17.03 -24.49 10.65
N ILE A 150 17.92 -23.75 11.33
CA ILE A 150 18.93 -24.34 12.22
C ILE A 150 18.27 -25.06 13.39
N LYS A 151 17.20 -24.52 13.96
CA LYS A 151 16.44 -25.19 15.02
C LYS A 151 15.88 -26.53 14.53
N SER A 152 15.28 -26.56 13.34
CA SER A 152 14.77 -27.80 12.74
C SER A 152 15.88 -28.81 12.47
N ILE A 153 17.03 -28.37 11.90
CA ILE A 153 18.19 -29.24 11.63
C ILE A 153 18.78 -29.84 12.91
N LYS A 154 18.87 -29.06 14.00
CA LYS A 154 19.36 -29.53 15.33
C LYS A 154 18.38 -30.47 16.01
N GLY A 155 17.11 -30.44 15.67
CA GLY A 155 16.06 -31.33 16.14
C GLY A 155 15.93 -32.57 15.25
N ASN A 156 14.74 -32.79 14.73
CA ASN A 156 14.38 -33.97 13.91
C ASN A 156 14.66 -33.81 12.41
N GLY A 157 15.31 -32.73 11.99
CA GLY A 157 15.49 -32.33 10.59
C GLY A 157 14.37 -31.43 10.08
N ILE A 158 14.52 -30.94 8.87
CA ILE A 158 13.51 -30.10 8.20
C ILE A 158 12.36 -31.00 7.72
N SER A 159 11.15 -30.76 8.21
CA SER A 159 9.98 -31.58 7.85
C SER A 159 9.53 -31.39 6.38
N PRO A 160 8.76 -32.31 5.81
CA PRO A 160 8.18 -32.15 4.47
C PRO A 160 7.31 -30.87 4.38
N GLU A 161 6.54 -30.56 5.42
CA GLU A 161 5.67 -29.39 5.50
C GLU A 161 6.49 -28.08 5.50
N GLU A 162 7.59 -28.04 6.29
CA GLU A 162 8.53 -26.92 6.28
C GLU A 162 9.17 -26.72 4.92
N ARG A 163 9.62 -27.81 4.27
CA ARG A 163 10.18 -27.72 2.91
C ARG A 163 9.17 -27.20 1.89
N LEU A 164 7.92 -27.65 1.97
CA LEU A 164 6.85 -27.13 1.11
C LEU A 164 6.58 -25.63 1.37
N MET A 165 6.61 -25.20 2.64
CA MET A 165 6.45 -23.78 3.00
C MET A 165 7.59 -22.93 2.43
N LEU A 166 8.83 -23.40 2.56
CA LEU A 166 10.00 -22.75 1.98
C LEU A 166 9.93 -22.69 0.45
N ALA A 167 9.46 -23.75 -0.21
CA ALA A 167 9.27 -23.76 -1.66
C ALA A 167 8.21 -22.75 -2.11
N LYS A 168 7.10 -22.62 -1.39
CA LYS A 168 6.09 -21.56 -1.66
C LYS A 168 6.70 -20.17 -1.56
N LYS A 169 7.50 -19.90 -0.50
CA LYS A 169 8.20 -18.63 -0.31
C LYS A 169 9.22 -18.37 -1.43
N ALA A 170 9.92 -19.41 -1.86
CA ALA A 170 10.90 -19.35 -2.95
C ALA A 170 10.24 -18.97 -4.30
N PHE A 171 9.13 -19.61 -4.67
CA PHE A 171 8.39 -19.24 -5.88
C PHE A 171 7.76 -17.85 -5.79
N ALA A 172 7.25 -17.44 -4.62
CA ALA A 172 6.74 -16.09 -4.43
C ALA A 172 7.86 -15.04 -4.60
N ARG A 173 9.09 -15.34 -4.11
CA ARG A 173 10.24 -14.43 -4.26
C ARG A 173 10.67 -14.28 -5.73
N THR A 174 10.76 -15.37 -6.49
CA THR A 174 11.13 -15.28 -7.92
C THR A 174 10.06 -14.58 -8.74
N ALA A 175 8.77 -14.83 -8.45
CA ALA A 175 7.66 -14.13 -9.12
C ALA A 175 7.70 -12.61 -8.88
N ALA A 176 7.92 -12.18 -7.62
CA ALA A 176 8.07 -10.76 -7.29
C ALA A 176 9.27 -10.12 -7.98
N TYR A 177 10.39 -10.86 -8.05
CA TYR A 177 11.61 -10.40 -8.68
C TYR A 177 11.44 -10.16 -10.18
N ASP A 178 10.87 -11.14 -10.89
CA ASP A 178 10.59 -11.03 -12.32
C ASP A 178 9.56 -9.94 -12.62
N ALA A 179 8.53 -9.81 -11.76
CA ALA A 179 7.54 -8.73 -11.87
C ALA A 179 8.17 -7.34 -11.75
N ALA A 180 9.09 -7.15 -10.80
CA ALA A 180 9.78 -5.88 -10.61
C ALA A 180 10.64 -5.50 -11.83
N ILE A 181 11.36 -6.47 -12.39
CA ILE A 181 12.17 -6.28 -13.61
C ILE A 181 11.26 -5.93 -14.79
N SER A 182 10.23 -6.75 -15.03
CA SER A 182 9.28 -6.56 -16.13
C SER A 182 8.62 -5.17 -16.06
N ASN A 183 8.08 -4.80 -14.92
CA ASN A 183 7.42 -3.51 -14.73
C ASN A 183 8.38 -2.33 -14.93
N TYR A 184 9.64 -2.46 -14.48
CA TYR A 184 10.64 -1.42 -14.70
C TYR A 184 10.94 -1.24 -16.19
N LEU A 185 11.21 -2.32 -16.93
CA LEU A 185 11.53 -2.26 -18.35
C LEU A 185 10.38 -1.69 -19.18
N TYR A 186 9.14 -2.06 -18.87
CA TYR A 186 7.98 -1.50 -19.56
C TYR A 186 7.80 0.01 -19.34
N LYS A 187 8.14 0.52 -18.15
CA LYS A 187 8.06 1.96 -17.84
C LYS A 187 9.05 2.84 -18.63
N LEU A 188 10.04 2.24 -19.31
CA LEU A 188 10.97 2.99 -20.16
C LEU A 188 10.30 3.51 -21.45
N ASP A 189 9.30 2.78 -21.97
CA ASP A 189 8.74 3.02 -23.28
C ASP A 189 7.24 3.38 -23.28
N ALA A 190 6.52 3.14 -22.20
CA ALA A 190 5.07 3.33 -22.15
C ALA A 190 4.54 3.65 -20.76
N ASP A 191 3.53 4.52 -20.70
CA ASP A 191 2.80 4.83 -19.47
C ASP A 191 2.04 3.59 -18.96
N PHE A 192 1.45 2.80 -19.87
CA PHE A 192 0.74 1.56 -19.54
C PHE A 192 1.36 0.37 -20.29
N PRO A 193 1.92 -0.62 -19.55
CA PRO A 193 2.55 -1.79 -20.16
C PRO A 193 1.51 -2.73 -20.79
N THR A 194 1.93 -3.49 -21.80
CA THR A 194 1.09 -4.56 -22.41
C THR A 194 0.80 -5.71 -21.44
N THR A 195 1.65 -5.90 -20.44
CA THR A 195 1.44 -6.86 -19.35
C THR A 195 1.61 -6.15 -18.02
N PHE A 196 0.57 -6.16 -17.21
CA PHE A 196 0.55 -5.52 -15.90
C PHE A 196 0.66 -6.58 -14.79
N THR A 197 1.72 -6.52 -14.00
CA THR A 197 1.97 -7.48 -12.92
C THR A 197 2.08 -6.75 -11.59
N VAL A 198 1.23 -7.10 -10.63
CA VAL A 198 1.29 -6.58 -9.26
C VAL A 198 1.37 -7.74 -8.28
N GLN A 199 2.32 -7.67 -7.36
CA GLN A 199 2.44 -8.64 -6.28
C GLN A 199 2.48 -7.93 -4.94
N TYR A 200 1.54 -8.28 -4.08
CA TYR A 200 1.55 -7.91 -2.67
C TYR A 200 1.93 -9.12 -1.82
N ASN A 201 2.80 -8.88 -0.85
CA ASN A 201 3.27 -9.91 0.09
C ASN A 201 2.61 -9.75 1.46
N GLN A 202 2.93 -10.67 2.39
CA GLN A 202 2.55 -10.61 3.80
C GLN A 202 1.03 -10.51 4.03
N GLY A 203 0.29 -11.39 3.36
CA GLY A 203 -1.15 -11.51 3.58
C GLY A 203 -1.50 -11.80 5.03
N ARG A 204 -2.44 -11.01 5.59
CA ARG A 204 -2.98 -11.20 6.94
C ARG A 204 -4.47 -11.45 6.82
N THR A 205 -4.93 -12.55 7.41
CA THR A 205 -6.36 -12.88 7.43
C THR A 205 -7.10 -11.86 8.30
N LEU A 206 -8.18 -11.33 7.78
CA LEU A 206 -9.10 -10.47 8.50
C LEU A 206 -10.22 -11.29 9.13
N ARG A 207 -10.89 -10.71 10.12
CA ARG A 207 -11.98 -11.38 10.83
C ARG A 207 -13.12 -11.78 9.88
N TYR A 208 -13.48 -10.91 8.92
CA TYR A 208 -14.45 -11.12 7.85
C TYR A 208 -14.25 -10.03 6.77
N GLY A 209 -14.93 -10.16 5.64
CA GLY A 209 -14.92 -9.19 4.55
C GLY A 209 -15.85 -8.00 4.80
N GLU A 210 -16.46 -7.51 3.74
CA GLU A 210 -17.47 -6.45 3.84
C GLU A 210 -18.65 -6.88 4.70
N ASN A 211 -19.03 -8.16 4.60
CA ASN A 211 -20.08 -8.79 5.38
C ASN A 211 -19.55 -9.98 6.21
N PRO A 212 -20.20 -10.32 7.35
CA PRO A 212 -19.71 -11.32 8.30
C PRO A 212 -19.49 -12.73 7.73
N HIS A 213 -20.18 -13.11 6.67
CA HIS A 213 -20.05 -14.43 6.03
C HIS A 213 -18.90 -14.52 5.03
N GLN A 214 -18.27 -13.41 4.68
CA GLN A 214 -17.19 -13.34 3.69
C GLN A 214 -15.83 -13.53 4.37
N LYS A 215 -14.97 -14.40 3.82
CA LYS A 215 -13.56 -14.49 4.21
C LYS A 215 -12.78 -13.37 3.52
N ALA A 216 -11.85 -12.75 4.25
CA ALA A 216 -11.04 -11.67 3.73
C ALA A 216 -9.60 -11.72 4.25
N ALA A 217 -8.71 -11.07 3.52
CA ALA A 217 -7.34 -10.82 3.92
C ALA A 217 -6.88 -9.45 3.38
N VAL A 218 -5.94 -8.84 4.07
CA VAL A 218 -5.18 -7.68 3.58
C VAL A 218 -3.80 -8.14 3.19
N TYR A 219 -3.28 -7.63 2.07
CA TYR A 219 -1.93 -7.89 1.59
C TYR A 219 -1.15 -6.58 1.54
N GLY A 220 0.11 -6.61 1.94
CA GLY A 220 1.01 -5.47 2.03
C GLY A 220 1.50 -5.23 3.45
N ASN A 221 2.62 -4.52 3.57
CA ASN A 221 3.30 -4.22 4.84
C ASN A 221 3.70 -2.75 4.98
N SER A 222 3.25 -1.91 4.08
CA SER A 222 3.50 -0.47 4.07
C SER A 222 2.20 0.31 3.89
N GLY A 223 2.26 1.62 4.04
CA GLY A 223 1.10 2.49 3.92
C GLY A 223 -0.08 2.02 4.78
N ILE A 224 -1.28 2.16 4.26
CA ILE A 224 -2.52 1.76 4.95
C ILE A 224 -2.58 0.24 5.17
N ALA A 225 -2.14 -0.56 4.18
CA ALA A 225 -2.15 -2.01 4.31
C ALA A 225 -1.25 -2.53 5.44
N GLY A 226 -0.16 -1.80 5.75
CA GLY A 226 0.78 -2.14 6.82
C GLY A 226 0.34 -1.72 8.23
N LEU A 227 -0.78 -1.02 8.36
CA LEU A 227 -1.23 -0.51 9.67
C LEU A 227 -1.60 -1.63 10.64
N GLU A 228 -1.10 -1.49 11.86
CA GLU A 228 -1.50 -2.26 13.02
C GLU A 228 -1.89 -1.31 14.16
N PRO A 229 -3.01 -1.57 14.84
CA PRO A 229 -3.41 -0.75 15.97
C PRO A 229 -2.39 -0.81 17.12
N ILE A 230 -1.96 0.37 17.61
CA ILE A 230 -1.16 0.46 18.84
C ILE A 230 -2.02 0.24 20.09
N GLN A 231 -3.34 0.33 19.93
CA GLN A 231 -4.36 0.04 20.93
C GLN A 231 -5.66 -0.40 20.26
N GLY A 232 -6.46 -1.22 20.92
CA GLY A 232 -7.79 -1.67 20.48
C GLY A 232 -7.78 -3.00 19.75
N LYS A 233 -8.87 -3.28 19.03
CA LYS A 233 -9.06 -4.53 18.28
C LYS A 233 -8.32 -4.50 16.94
N GLN A 234 -8.14 -5.69 16.35
CA GLN A 234 -7.65 -5.79 14.97
C GLN A 234 -8.56 -5.04 13.99
N MET A 235 -7.97 -4.56 12.90
CA MET A 235 -8.69 -3.90 11.81
C MET A 235 -9.63 -4.87 11.10
N SER A 236 -10.83 -4.42 10.76
CA SER A 236 -11.73 -5.12 9.85
C SER A 236 -11.52 -4.66 8.40
N TYR A 237 -12.10 -5.39 7.46
CA TYR A 237 -12.12 -5.02 6.04
C TYR A 237 -12.65 -3.58 5.85
N ASN A 238 -13.81 -3.27 6.44
CA ASN A 238 -14.41 -1.95 6.36
C ASN A 238 -13.57 -0.86 7.04
N ASN A 239 -12.88 -1.19 8.14
CA ASN A 239 -11.97 -0.22 8.77
C ASN A 239 -10.81 0.17 7.81
N TYR A 240 -10.22 -0.80 7.07
CA TYR A 240 -9.20 -0.47 6.07
C TYR A 240 -9.72 0.44 4.97
N LEU A 241 -10.94 0.19 4.47
CA LEU A 241 -11.57 1.03 3.45
C LEU A 241 -11.83 2.46 3.96
N ASP A 242 -12.42 2.59 5.14
CA ASP A 242 -12.75 3.89 5.74
C ASP A 242 -11.48 4.68 6.12
N VAL A 243 -10.46 4.00 6.67
CA VAL A 243 -9.14 4.62 6.95
C VAL A 243 -8.49 5.10 5.65
N ASN A 244 -8.54 4.30 4.58
CA ASN A 244 -7.97 4.71 3.30
C ASN A 244 -8.67 5.97 2.74
N ALA A 245 -9.99 6.01 2.81
CA ALA A 245 -10.77 7.19 2.41
C ALA A 245 -10.45 8.41 3.27
N GLY A 246 -10.43 8.25 4.61
CA GLY A 246 -10.17 9.34 5.54
C GLY A 246 -8.75 9.90 5.44
N VAL A 247 -7.74 9.03 5.36
CA VAL A 247 -6.34 9.42 5.22
C VAL A 247 -6.07 10.06 3.85
N GLY A 248 -6.71 9.54 2.78
CA GLY A 248 -6.61 10.12 1.44
C GLY A 248 -7.05 11.59 1.43
N LEU A 249 -8.23 11.85 1.97
CA LEU A 249 -8.77 13.22 2.08
C LEU A 249 -7.95 14.09 3.05
N LEU A 250 -7.53 13.56 4.19
CA LEU A 250 -6.75 14.29 5.18
C LEU A 250 -5.46 14.89 4.59
N ARG A 251 -4.84 14.20 3.65
CA ARG A 251 -3.59 14.60 2.98
C ARG A 251 -3.75 15.79 2.03
N GLU A 252 -4.96 16.24 1.78
CA GLU A 252 -5.23 17.47 1.02
C GLU A 252 -5.04 18.74 1.87
N PHE A 253 -4.89 18.64 3.19
CA PHE A 253 -4.87 19.76 4.12
C PHE A 253 -3.51 19.93 4.79
N ASP A 254 -2.95 21.14 4.68
CA ASP A 254 -1.75 21.55 5.41
C ASP A 254 -2.10 22.15 6.77
N GLU A 255 -3.26 22.82 6.91
CA GLU A 255 -3.79 23.36 8.16
C GLU A 255 -4.22 22.22 9.09
N PRO A 256 -4.31 22.44 10.43
CA PRO A 256 -4.87 21.44 11.33
C PRO A 256 -6.28 21.04 10.87
N ALA A 257 -6.44 19.76 10.52
CA ALA A 257 -7.64 19.23 9.91
C ALA A 257 -8.15 17.97 10.61
N ALA A 258 -9.47 17.86 10.72
CA ALA A 258 -10.19 16.68 11.15
C ALA A 258 -11.10 16.18 10.03
N VAL A 259 -10.96 14.90 9.68
CA VAL A 259 -11.76 14.22 8.66
C VAL A 259 -12.47 13.04 9.31
N ILE A 260 -13.79 13.03 9.23
CA ILE A 260 -14.66 11.99 9.75
C ILE A 260 -15.30 11.24 8.58
N VAL A 261 -15.05 9.93 8.53
CA VAL A 261 -15.48 9.05 7.43
C VAL A 261 -16.36 7.93 7.97
N LYS A 262 -17.40 7.61 7.21
CA LYS A 262 -18.22 6.43 7.42
C LYS A 262 -18.64 5.85 6.07
N HIS A 263 -18.47 4.53 5.92
CA HIS A 263 -18.78 3.81 4.66
C HIS A 263 -18.15 4.44 3.41
N ASN A 264 -16.84 4.71 3.51
CA ASN A 264 -15.99 5.30 2.45
C ASN A 264 -16.38 6.73 2.01
N ASN A 265 -17.27 7.40 2.73
CA ASN A 265 -17.61 8.80 2.44
C ASN A 265 -17.32 9.68 3.65
N PRO A 266 -16.84 10.91 3.45
CA PRO A 266 -16.77 11.89 4.53
C PRO A 266 -18.19 12.25 4.99
N CYS A 267 -18.37 12.36 6.30
CA CYS A 267 -19.61 12.89 6.89
C CYS A 267 -19.37 14.20 7.65
N GLY A 268 -18.10 14.55 7.87
CA GLY A 268 -17.72 15.84 8.43
C GLY A 268 -16.25 16.12 8.22
N VAL A 269 -15.92 17.31 7.71
CA VAL A 269 -14.55 17.76 7.47
C VAL A 269 -14.42 19.19 7.94
N ALA A 270 -13.39 19.47 8.72
CA ALA A 270 -13.09 20.84 9.14
C ALA A 270 -11.60 21.11 9.31
N VAL A 271 -11.24 22.36 9.14
CA VAL A 271 -9.92 22.93 9.41
C VAL A 271 -10.05 24.08 10.41
N ASP A 272 -9.09 24.22 11.30
CA ASP A 272 -9.01 25.36 12.23
C ASP A 272 -7.55 25.62 12.60
N SER A 273 -7.30 26.67 13.37
CA SER A 273 -5.97 26.93 13.97
C SER A 273 -5.57 25.87 15.01
N GLU A 274 -6.54 25.22 15.64
CA GLU A 274 -6.37 24.18 16.65
C GLU A 274 -7.08 22.91 16.25
N ILE A 275 -6.39 21.77 16.38
CA ILE A 275 -6.93 20.45 16.01
C ILE A 275 -8.17 20.07 16.84
N PHE A 276 -8.24 20.49 18.08
CA PHE A 276 -9.39 20.30 18.96
C PHE A 276 -10.65 20.95 18.38
N LEU A 277 -10.54 22.21 17.94
CA LEU A 277 -11.65 22.96 17.33
C LEU A 277 -12.03 22.37 15.97
N ALA A 278 -11.03 21.96 15.18
CA ALA A 278 -11.29 21.25 13.91
C ALA A 278 -12.14 19.99 14.14
N TYR A 279 -11.82 19.19 15.17
CA TYR A 279 -12.60 17.98 15.50
C TYR A 279 -14.04 18.31 15.90
N LEU A 280 -14.24 19.25 16.82
CA LEU A 280 -15.59 19.62 17.25
C LEU A 280 -16.43 20.08 16.06
N THR A 281 -15.84 20.93 15.23
CA THR A 281 -16.51 21.49 14.05
C THR A 281 -16.81 20.42 13.02
N ALA A 282 -15.91 19.47 12.76
CA ALA A 282 -16.13 18.36 11.85
C ALA A 282 -17.23 17.41 12.35
N ARG A 283 -17.22 17.09 13.65
CA ARG A 283 -18.24 16.25 14.27
C ARG A 283 -19.65 16.86 14.18
N ASP A 284 -19.74 18.16 14.36
CA ASP A 284 -21.00 18.89 14.38
C ASP A 284 -21.62 19.08 12.98
N VAL A 285 -20.93 18.68 11.91
CA VAL A 285 -21.49 18.62 10.54
C VAL A 285 -22.57 17.56 10.42
N ASP A 286 -22.32 16.35 10.91
CA ASP A 286 -23.30 15.24 10.97
C ASP A 286 -23.02 14.39 12.22
N PRO A 287 -23.51 14.81 13.39
CA PRO A 287 -23.28 14.11 14.66
C PRO A 287 -23.81 12.67 14.67
N VAL A 288 -24.85 12.40 13.90
CA VAL A 288 -25.47 11.07 13.81
C VAL A 288 -24.55 10.12 13.05
N SER A 289 -24.02 10.54 11.91
CA SER A 289 -23.09 9.74 11.12
C SER A 289 -21.71 9.62 11.77
N ALA A 290 -21.28 10.63 12.54
CA ALA A 290 -20.02 10.59 13.30
C ALA A 290 -19.98 9.48 14.37
N TYR A 291 -21.13 9.00 14.84
CA TYR A 291 -21.20 7.85 15.73
C TYR A 291 -20.76 6.57 15.00
N GLY A 292 -19.72 5.89 15.51
CA GLY A 292 -19.17 4.67 14.92
C GLY A 292 -18.38 4.92 13.63
N SER A 293 -17.72 6.08 13.51
CA SER A 293 -16.94 6.49 12.36
C SER A 293 -15.43 6.22 12.52
N VAL A 294 -14.70 6.49 11.46
CA VAL A 294 -13.24 6.66 11.44
C VAL A 294 -12.92 8.14 11.47
N VAL A 295 -12.05 8.55 12.39
CA VAL A 295 -11.60 9.94 12.52
C VAL A 295 -10.11 10.04 12.23
N SER A 296 -9.73 10.93 11.33
CA SER A 296 -8.35 11.13 10.91
C SER A 296 -7.90 12.57 11.19
N PHE A 297 -6.69 12.72 11.75
CA PHE A 297 -6.07 13.99 12.09
C PHE A 297 -4.69 14.11 11.45
N ASN A 298 -4.28 15.33 11.07
CA ASN A 298 -2.94 15.63 10.59
C ASN A 298 -2.04 16.31 11.65
N ARG A 299 -2.49 16.34 12.89
CA ARG A 299 -1.74 16.84 14.07
C ARG A 299 -1.79 15.80 15.19
N GLU A 300 -0.90 15.97 16.17
CA GLU A 300 -0.90 15.17 17.39
C GLU A 300 -2.25 15.23 18.11
N VAL A 301 -2.67 14.11 18.66
CA VAL A 301 -3.82 14.01 19.57
C VAL A 301 -3.30 14.13 21.00
N ASP A 302 -3.64 15.24 21.66
CA ASP A 302 -3.37 15.48 23.06
C ASP A 302 -4.45 14.88 23.99
N VAL A 303 -4.28 15.03 25.29
CA VAL A 303 -5.22 14.47 26.27
C VAL A 303 -6.61 15.11 26.18
N ASN A 304 -6.71 16.41 25.91
CA ASN A 304 -8.00 17.11 25.84
C ASN A 304 -8.82 16.61 24.66
N LEU A 305 -8.18 16.49 23.48
CA LEU A 305 -8.81 15.95 22.30
C LEU A 305 -9.20 14.47 22.50
N ALA A 306 -8.33 13.67 23.11
CA ALA A 306 -8.60 12.28 23.41
C ALA A 306 -9.80 12.09 24.34
N GLU A 307 -9.91 12.91 25.40
CA GLU A 307 -11.06 12.89 26.31
C GLU A 307 -12.36 13.29 25.61
N GLU A 308 -12.32 14.28 24.73
CA GLU A 308 -13.48 14.70 23.96
C GLU A 308 -13.95 13.59 23.00
N ILE A 309 -13.01 12.96 22.26
CA ILE A 309 -13.30 11.84 21.37
C ILE A 309 -13.94 10.69 22.16
N CYS A 310 -13.43 10.41 23.36
CA CYS A 310 -13.95 9.34 24.22
C CYS A 310 -15.40 9.55 24.71
N LYS A 311 -15.98 10.75 24.59
CA LYS A 311 -17.39 11.00 24.94
C LYS A 311 -18.35 10.34 23.96
N THR A 312 -17.90 10.02 22.74
CA THR A 312 -18.70 9.36 21.70
C THR A 312 -18.13 7.98 21.37
N PHE A 313 -18.84 7.24 20.54
CA PHE A 313 -18.33 5.99 20.00
C PHE A 313 -17.61 6.28 18.67
N VAL A 314 -16.30 6.10 18.65
CA VAL A 314 -15.44 6.15 17.47
C VAL A 314 -14.80 4.77 17.28
N GLU A 315 -14.85 4.22 16.09
CA GLU A 315 -14.26 2.90 15.81
C GLU A 315 -12.75 2.94 15.63
N VAL A 316 -12.27 3.95 14.90
CA VAL A 316 -10.84 4.08 14.54
C VAL A 316 -10.42 5.54 14.62
N ILE A 317 -9.24 5.77 15.18
CA ILE A 317 -8.57 7.08 15.17
C ILE A 317 -7.24 6.93 14.45
N VAL A 318 -6.93 7.88 13.57
CA VAL A 318 -5.65 7.97 12.86
C VAL A 318 -5.03 9.34 13.10
N ALA A 319 -3.80 9.40 13.59
CA ALA A 319 -3.05 10.65 13.78
C ALA A 319 -1.54 10.43 13.62
N PRO A 320 -0.74 11.49 13.35
CA PRO A 320 0.73 11.38 13.27
C PRO A 320 1.37 10.90 14.57
N SER A 321 0.82 11.34 15.71
CA SER A 321 1.27 10.97 17.06
C SER A 321 0.15 11.15 18.09
N PHE A 322 0.37 10.55 19.24
CA PHE A 322 -0.52 10.64 20.41
C PHE A 322 0.32 10.91 21.64
N SER A 323 -0.08 11.86 22.48
CA SER A 323 0.58 12.05 23.76
C SER A 323 0.39 10.84 24.68
N THR A 324 1.30 10.64 25.63
CA THR A 324 1.22 9.52 26.60
C THR A 324 -0.10 9.58 27.37
N ASP A 325 -0.53 10.77 27.76
CA ASP A 325 -1.76 10.96 28.53
C ASP A 325 -3.01 10.74 27.66
N ALA A 326 -2.95 11.10 26.36
CA ALA A 326 -3.99 10.77 25.41
C ALA A 326 -4.20 9.25 25.27
N LEU A 327 -3.10 8.50 25.10
CA LEU A 327 -3.16 7.04 25.05
C LEU A 327 -3.73 6.43 26.35
N ALA A 328 -3.36 7.00 27.50
CA ALA A 328 -3.90 6.58 28.80
C ALA A 328 -5.41 6.83 28.91
N ALA A 329 -5.89 8.01 28.44
CA ALA A 329 -7.31 8.34 28.42
C ALA A 329 -8.11 7.40 27.50
N MET A 330 -7.57 7.08 26.31
CA MET A 330 -8.19 6.21 25.31
C MET A 330 -8.27 4.74 25.74
N LYS A 331 -7.43 4.27 26.69
CA LYS A 331 -7.49 2.90 27.22
C LYS A 331 -8.86 2.53 27.81
N LYS A 332 -9.65 3.53 28.22
CA LYS A 332 -11.04 3.32 28.69
C LYS A 332 -11.98 2.81 27.57
N LYS A 333 -11.58 2.95 26.33
CA LYS A 333 -12.30 2.50 25.12
C LYS A 333 -11.53 1.35 24.46
N ASP A 334 -11.51 0.21 25.08
CA ASP A 334 -10.72 -0.98 24.71
C ASP A 334 -10.98 -1.53 23.31
N THR A 335 -12.12 -1.18 22.71
CA THR A 335 -12.49 -1.60 21.36
C THR A 335 -12.06 -0.62 20.27
N MET A 336 -11.74 0.63 20.63
CA MET A 336 -11.34 1.69 19.71
C MET A 336 -9.92 1.43 19.19
N ARG A 337 -9.74 1.46 17.89
CA ARG A 337 -8.44 1.26 17.25
C ARG A 337 -7.72 2.59 17.14
N VAL A 338 -6.50 2.62 17.64
CA VAL A 338 -5.62 3.78 17.58
C VAL A 338 -4.49 3.48 16.61
N LEU A 339 -4.37 4.28 15.55
CA LEU A 339 -3.45 4.06 14.43
C LEU A 339 -2.52 5.27 14.26
N VAL A 340 -1.24 4.99 14.01
CA VAL A 340 -0.29 6.04 13.62
C VAL A 340 -0.42 6.28 12.12
N LEU A 341 -0.56 7.55 11.71
CA LEU A 341 -0.69 7.95 10.31
C LEU A 341 0.52 7.47 9.49
N PRO A 342 0.32 6.63 8.46
CA PRO A 342 1.41 6.11 7.68
C PRO A 342 1.94 7.15 6.68
N LYS A 343 3.19 6.96 6.24
CA LYS A 343 3.70 7.69 5.08
C LYS A 343 2.84 7.42 3.84
N LYS A 344 2.76 8.40 2.95
CA LYS A 344 2.11 8.22 1.65
C LYS A 344 2.95 7.27 0.81
N GLU A 345 2.32 6.25 0.26
CA GLU A 345 2.90 5.42 -0.80
C GLU A 345 2.56 6.06 -2.15
N GLU A 346 3.53 6.07 -3.05
CA GLU A 346 3.33 6.46 -4.43
C GLU A 346 2.97 5.22 -5.26
N GLY A 347 2.12 5.39 -6.24
CA GLY A 347 1.71 4.30 -7.12
C GLY A 347 0.42 4.60 -7.86
N ASP A 348 0.13 3.71 -8.81
CA ASP A 348 -1.09 3.78 -9.59
C ASP A 348 -2.28 3.25 -8.79
N GLU A 349 -3.45 3.80 -9.04
CA GLU A 349 -4.70 3.25 -8.52
C GLU A 349 -5.12 2.06 -9.38
N VAL A 350 -5.35 0.92 -8.72
CA VAL A 350 -5.76 -0.33 -9.36
C VAL A 350 -7.12 -0.74 -8.82
N ARG A 351 -8.10 -0.91 -9.70
CA ARG A 351 -9.45 -1.39 -9.38
C ARG A 351 -9.74 -2.68 -10.10
N THR A 352 -10.17 -3.70 -9.37
CA THR A 352 -10.62 -4.95 -9.95
C THR A 352 -11.96 -4.80 -10.63
N ILE A 353 -12.09 -5.41 -11.81
CA ILE A 353 -13.35 -5.60 -12.54
C ILE A 353 -13.46 -7.06 -12.95
N ASP A 354 -14.62 -7.47 -13.46
CA ASP A 354 -14.77 -8.83 -13.96
C ASP A 354 -13.81 -9.08 -15.13
N GLY A 355 -12.97 -10.11 -14.96
CA GLY A 355 -11.97 -10.51 -15.96
C GLY A 355 -10.71 -9.64 -16.05
N GLY A 356 -10.53 -8.60 -15.20
CA GLY A 356 -9.35 -7.74 -15.30
C GLY A 356 -9.21 -6.67 -14.22
N VAL A 357 -8.40 -5.66 -14.53
CA VAL A 357 -8.18 -4.49 -13.67
C VAL A 357 -8.24 -3.21 -14.51
N LEU A 358 -8.74 -2.14 -13.92
CA LEU A 358 -8.55 -0.78 -14.37
C LEU A 358 -7.35 -0.18 -13.63
N VAL A 359 -6.47 0.48 -14.35
CA VAL A 359 -5.30 1.15 -13.80
C VAL A 359 -5.34 2.60 -14.20
N GLN A 360 -5.12 3.50 -13.24
CA GLN A 360 -4.96 4.92 -13.52
C GLN A 360 -3.80 5.49 -12.70
N HIS A 361 -3.07 6.43 -13.28
CA HIS A 361 -2.08 7.19 -12.54
C HIS A 361 -2.77 8.04 -11.49
N THR A 362 -2.15 8.14 -10.32
CA THR A 362 -2.53 9.15 -9.33
C THR A 362 -1.77 10.44 -9.72
N PRO A 363 -2.38 11.41 -10.40
CA PRO A 363 -1.67 12.56 -10.90
C PRO A 363 -1.18 13.44 -9.75
N ALA A 364 0.00 14.05 -9.94
CA ALA A 364 0.32 15.31 -9.29
C ALA A 364 -0.59 16.37 -9.94
N TYR A 365 -1.81 16.47 -9.47
CA TYR A 365 -2.83 17.32 -10.05
C TYR A 365 -2.46 18.79 -9.80
N ARG A 366 -2.09 19.52 -10.85
CA ARG A 366 -2.04 20.99 -10.82
C ARG A 366 -3.44 21.51 -11.11
N GLU A 367 -4.10 22.01 -10.10
CA GLU A 367 -5.39 22.66 -10.25
C GLU A 367 -5.19 23.95 -11.07
N HIS A 368 -5.88 24.05 -12.19
CA HIS A 368 -6.01 25.29 -12.95
C HIS A 368 -7.48 25.72 -12.87
N TRP A 369 -7.71 26.80 -12.15
CA TRP A 369 -9.05 27.33 -11.92
C TRP A 369 -9.26 28.54 -12.83
N GLU A 370 -10.39 28.58 -13.49
CA GLU A 370 -10.82 29.65 -14.36
C GLU A 370 -12.14 30.22 -13.86
N VAL A 371 -12.22 31.53 -13.72
CA VAL A 371 -13.47 32.23 -13.41
C VAL A 371 -14.20 32.49 -14.70
N ILE A 372 -15.38 31.91 -14.86
CA ILE A 372 -16.17 31.97 -16.10
C ILE A 372 -17.38 32.91 -16.00
N THR A 373 -17.58 33.56 -14.84
CA THR A 373 -18.65 34.54 -14.58
C THR A 373 -18.09 35.96 -14.53
N ASP A 374 -18.96 36.96 -14.70
CA ASP A 374 -18.56 38.39 -14.66
C ASP A 374 -18.05 38.81 -13.26
N ARG A 375 -18.44 38.11 -12.20
CA ARG A 375 -18.02 38.35 -10.83
C ARG A 375 -16.94 37.37 -10.40
N ASP A 376 -15.83 37.91 -9.94
CA ASP A 376 -14.82 37.08 -9.27
C ASP A 376 -15.28 36.62 -7.87
N PRO A 377 -14.88 35.43 -7.42
CA PRO A 377 -15.14 35.01 -6.06
C PRO A 377 -14.33 35.87 -5.07
N THR A 378 -14.95 36.22 -3.97
CA THR A 378 -14.25 36.87 -2.86
C THR A 378 -13.20 35.93 -2.25
N PRO A 379 -12.18 36.45 -1.50
CA PRO A 379 -11.21 35.61 -0.80
C PRO A 379 -11.86 34.58 0.16
N ALA A 380 -13.00 34.92 0.75
CA ALA A 380 -13.75 34.03 1.62
C ALA A 380 -14.41 32.88 0.81
N GLU A 381 -15.06 33.21 -0.29
CA GLU A 381 -15.64 32.20 -1.19
C GLU A 381 -14.57 31.32 -1.79
N MET A 382 -13.40 31.86 -2.17
CA MET A 382 -12.29 31.08 -2.69
C MET A 382 -11.82 30.02 -1.70
N LYS A 383 -11.66 30.37 -0.41
CA LYS A 383 -11.33 29.39 0.63
C LYS A 383 -12.39 28.32 0.79
N SER A 384 -13.66 28.72 0.77
CA SER A 384 -14.79 27.79 0.86
C SER A 384 -14.84 26.85 -0.35
N LEU A 385 -14.60 27.35 -1.57
CA LEU A 385 -14.49 26.56 -2.80
C LEU A 385 -13.35 25.56 -2.72
N GLN A 386 -12.16 25.97 -2.22
CA GLN A 386 -11.01 25.08 -2.06
C GLN A 386 -11.31 23.94 -1.09
N LEU A 387 -11.92 24.23 0.04
CA LEU A 387 -12.32 23.19 0.99
C LEU A 387 -13.36 22.24 0.37
N ALA A 388 -14.43 22.78 -0.22
CA ALA A 388 -15.47 22.01 -0.87
C ALA A 388 -14.90 21.10 -1.97
N TRP A 389 -13.99 21.63 -2.79
CA TRP A 389 -13.34 20.89 -3.89
C TRP A 389 -12.49 19.72 -3.40
N LYS A 390 -11.63 19.96 -2.39
CA LYS A 390 -10.83 18.93 -1.75
C LYS A 390 -11.69 17.77 -1.24
N VAL A 391 -12.79 18.08 -0.57
CA VAL A 391 -13.73 17.06 -0.08
C VAL A 391 -14.45 16.35 -1.23
N CYS A 392 -14.86 17.11 -2.25
CA CYS A 392 -15.56 16.59 -3.42
C CYS A 392 -14.77 15.51 -4.16
N LYS A 393 -13.45 15.72 -4.35
CA LYS A 393 -12.54 14.75 -5.00
C LYS A 393 -12.53 13.38 -4.30
N HIS A 394 -12.75 13.34 -2.99
CA HIS A 394 -12.69 12.13 -2.17
C HIS A 394 -14.06 11.56 -1.81
N THR A 395 -15.12 12.10 -2.38
CA THR A 395 -16.51 11.66 -2.13
C THR A 395 -17.04 10.88 -3.33
N LYS A 396 -17.81 9.83 -3.09
CA LYS A 396 -18.40 9.03 -4.19
C LYS A 396 -19.34 9.83 -5.07
N SER A 397 -19.13 9.73 -6.38
CA SER A 397 -19.97 10.31 -7.43
C SER A 397 -21.41 9.72 -7.45
N ASN A 398 -22.44 10.47 -7.84
CA ASN A 398 -22.43 11.92 -8.01
C ASN A 398 -22.41 12.59 -6.65
N THR A 399 -21.62 13.66 -6.51
CA THR A 399 -21.50 14.35 -5.23
C THR A 399 -21.64 15.87 -5.37
N ILE A 400 -22.28 16.47 -4.36
CA ILE A 400 -22.37 17.91 -4.15
C ILE A 400 -21.99 18.22 -2.71
N ILE A 401 -21.06 19.13 -2.53
CA ILE A 401 -20.52 19.57 -1.23
C ILE A 401 -20.83 21.05 -1.02
N PHE A 402 -21.50 21.38 0.07
CA PHE A 402 -21.62 22.75 0.57
C PHE A 402 -20.59 22.97 1.66
N ALA A 403 -19.86 24.10 1.59
CA ALA A 403 -18.84 24.43 2.58
C ALA A 403 -18.81 25.93 2.88
N ASP A 404 -18.30 26.27 4.06
CA ASP A 404 -17.78 27.58 4.42
C ASP A 404 -16.23 27.54 4.42
N GLN A 405 -15.59 28.58 4.94
CA GLN A 405 -14.14 28.71 4.95
C GLN A 405 -13.43 27.67 5.84
N LYS A 406 -14.16 27.01 6.76
CA LYS A 406 -13.58 26.15 7.79
C LYS A 406 -14.09 24.71 7.75
N ARG A 407 -15.29 24.47 7.21
CA ARG A 407 -15.92 23.15 7.28
C ARG A 407 -16.86 22.86 6.12
N THR A 408 -17.17 21.61 5.94
CA THR A 408 -18.34 21.19 5.19
C THR A 408 -19.63 21.55 5.95
N LEU A 409 -20.64 22.00 5.23
CA LEU A 409 -21.95 22.32 5.80
C LEU A 409 -22.99 21.25 5.46
N GLY A 410 -22.89 20.69 4.24
CA GLY A 410 -23.75 19.63 3.76
C GLY A 410 -23.02 18.77 2.73
N ILE A 411 -23.22 17.46 2.81
CA ILE A 411 -22.59 16.46 1.94
C ILE A 411 -23.67 15.58 1.34
N GLY A 412 -23.82 15.63 0.03
CA GLY A 412 -24.63 14.71 -0.74
C GLY A 412 -23.74 13.83 -1.60
N ALA A 413 -23.68 12.53 -1.31
CA ALA A 413 -22.77 11.59 -1.90
C ALA A 413 -23.46 10.40 -2.57
N GLY A 414 -22.87 9.91 -3.68
CA GLY A 414 -23.23 8.60 -4.25
C GLY A 414 -24.61 8.52 -4.88
N GLN A 415 -25.18 9.62 -5.37
CA GLN A 415 -26.51 9.64 -5.96
C GLN A 415 -26.44 9.45 -7.50
N MET A 416 -27.55 8.96 -8.09
CA MET A 416 -27.66 8.80 -9.52
C MET A 416 -27.83 10.14 -10.24
N SER A 417 -28.32 11.18 -9.56
CA SER A 417 -28.45 12.53 -10.10
C SER A 417 -27.77 13.57 -9.19
N ARG A 418 -27.19 14.62 -9.78
CA ARG A 418 -26.56 15.71 -9.03
C ARG A 418 -27.54 16.55 -8.26
N VAL A 419 -28.70 16.78 -8.83
CA VAL A 419 -29.76 17.52 -8.14
C VAL A 419 -30.24 16.79 -6.88
N ASP A 420 -30.26 15.47 -6.87
CA ASP A 420 -30.59 14.69 -5.67
C ASP A 420 -29.46 14.76 -4.64
N SER A 421 -28.20 14.74 -5.07
CA SER A 421 -27.06 14.98 -4.19
C SER A 421 -27.16 16.37 -3.53
N ALA A 422 -27.50 17.40 -4.30
CA ALA A 422 -27.70 18.76 -3.76
C ALA A 422 -28.83 18.80 -2.73
N LYS A 423 -29.97 18.21 -3.03
CA LYS A 423 -31.11 18.14 -2.10
C LYS A 423 -30.78 17.42 -0.79
N ILE A 424 -30.08 16.28 -0.88
CA ILE A 424 -29.61 15.53 0.29
C ILE A 424 -28.62 16.36 1.11
N ALA A 425 -27.68 17.05 0.46
CA ALA A 425 -26.74 17.92 1.15
C ALA A 425 -27.45 19.06 1.91
N ILE A 426 -28.48 19.64 1.31
CA ILE A 426 -29.30 20.69 1.93
C ILE A 426 -30.12 20.15 3.10
N GLU A 427 -30.78 19.00 2.92
CA GLU A 427 -31.60 18.36 3.97
C GLU A 427 -30.77 17.98 5.20
N LYS A 428 -29.54 17.51 4.96
CA LYS A 428 -28.61 17.10 6.03
C LYS A 428 -27.81 18.25 6.64
N ALA A 429 -27.87 19.44 6.07
CA ALA A 429 -27.10 20.58 6.58
C ALA A 429 -27.53 20.94 8.01
N CYS A 430 -26.57 20.88 8.96
CA CYS A 430 -26.79 21.24 10.36
C CYS A 430 -26.56 22.72 10.64
N ALA A 431 -26.25 23.53 9.62
CA ALA A 431 -26.02 24.98 9.71
C ALA A 431 -26.60 25.70 8.47
N PRO A 432 -26.86 27.02 8.58
CA PRO A 432 -27.36 27.81 7.45
C PRO A 432 -26.42 27.75 6.25
N LEU A 433 -26.97 27.51 5.04
CA LEU A 433 -26.21 27.45 3.80
C LEU A 433 -26.05 28.84 3.12
N LYS A 434 -26.67 29.87 3.65
CA LYS A 434 -26.54 31.23 3.11
C LYS A 434 -25.10 31.71 3.13
N GLY A 435 -24.58 32.10 1.96
CA GLY A 435 -23.20 32.52 1.79
C GLY A 435 -22.19 31.38 1.67
N SER A 436 -22.65 30.12 1.57
CA SER A 436 -21.79 28.96 1.35
C SER A 436 -21.28 28.92 -0.10
N SER A 437 -20.23 28.13 -0.32
CA SER A 437 -19.77 27.76 -1.65
C SER A 437 -20.05 26.28 -1.91
N VAL A 438 -20.16 25.89 -3.18
CA VAL A 438 -20.56 24.56 -3.62
C VAL A 438 -19.49 23.95 -4.52
N ALA A 439 -19.20 22.66 -4.38
CA ALA A 439 -18.41 21.88 -5.31
C ALA A 439 -19.21 20.72 -5.89
N SER A 440 -19.04 20.47 -7.19
CA SER A 440 -19.54 19.30 -7.90
C SER A 440 -18.39 18.46 -8.44
N ASP A 441 -18.44 17.14 -8.30
CA ASP A 441 -17.41 16.19 -8.74
C ASP A 441 -17.26 16.08 -10.27
N ALA A 442 -18.27 16.50 -11.03
CA ALA A 442 -18.24 16.60 -12.48
C ALA A 442 -19.10 17.78 -12.95
N PHE A 443 -19.05 18.06 -14.26
CA PHE A 443 -19.84 19.14 -14.87
C PHE A 443 -21.34 18.98 -14.61
N LEU A 444 -22.04 20.11 -14.52
CA LEU A 444 -23.50 20.15 -14.40
C LEU A 444 -24.13 20.04 -15.80
N PRO A 445 -24.90 18.96 -16.08
CA PRO A 445 -25.50 18.78 -17.38
C PRO A 445 -26.74 19.68 -17.59
N PHE A 446 -27.31 20.20 -16.48
CA PHE A 446 -28.49 21.06 -16.47
C PHE A 446 -28.37 22.11 -15.37
N PRO A 447 -29.07 23.26 -15.46
CA PRO A 447 -29.03 24.32 -14.46
C PRO A 447 -29.73 23.97 -13.12
N ASP A 448 -30.51 22.89 -13.07
CA ASP A 448 -31.32 22.49 -11.93
C ASP A 448 -30.54 22.38 -10.61
N THR A 449 -29.35 21.81 -10.64
CA THR A 449 -28.47 21.70 -9.46
C THR A 449 -27.98 23.07 -9.00
N LEU A 450 -27.65 23.93 -9.95
CA LEU A 450 -27.23 25.31 -9.67
C LEU A 450 -28.37 26.13 -9.06
N GLU A 451 -29.58 26.00 -9.63
CA GLU A 451 -30.80 26.65 -9.11
C GLU A 451 -31.10 26.22 -7.66
N VAL A 452 -31.02 24.92 -7.37
CA VAL A 452 -31.23 24.38 -6.04
C VAL A 452 -30.17 24.90 -5.06
N ALA A 453 -28.92 25.00 -5.47
CA ALA A 453 -27.82 25.56 -4.66
C ALA A 453 -28.01 27.07 -4.39
N ALA A 454 -28.40 27.82 -5.42
CA ALA A 454 -28.67 29.26 -5.29
C ALA A 454 -29.90 29.54 -4.39
N GLN A 455 -30.97 28.75 -4.51
CA GLN A 455 -32.15 28.84 -3.64
C GLN A 455 -31.81 28.54 -2.17
N ALA A 456 -30.84 27.66 -1.93
CA ALA A 456 -30.30 27.41 -0.59
C ALA A 456 -29.44 28.57 -0.04
N GLY A 457 -29.11 29.57 -0.90
CA GLY A 457 -28.37 30.77 -0.52
C GLY A 457 -26.87 30.68 -0.75
N SER A 458 -26.38 29.70 -1.52
CA SER A 458 -24.98 29.62 -1.92
C SER A 458 -24.63 30.73 -2.91
N THR A 459 -23.38 31.23 -2.84
CA THR A 459 -22.93 32.40 -3.61
C THR A 459 -21.82 32.10 -4.63
N ALA A 460 -21.21 30.92 -4.56
CA ALA A 460 -20.17 30.48 -5.47
C ALA A 460 -20.23 28.96 -5.71
N LEU A 461 -19.88 28.53 -6.92
CA LEU A 461 -19.85 27.11 -7.31
C LEU A 461 -18.59 26.80 -8.11
N ILE A 462 -17.97 25.60 -7.85
CA ILE A 462 -16.88 25.05 -8.64
C ILE A 462 -17.29 23.68 -9.22
N GLN A 463 -16.93 23.45 -10.48
CA GLN A 463 -17.12 22.18 -11.18
C GLN A 463 -16.03 21.99 -12.24
N PRO A 464 -15.75 20.76 -12.72
CA PRO A 464 -15.02 20.56 -13.95
C PRO A 464 -15.82 21.14 -15.12
N GLY A 465 -15.18 21.90 -16.00
CA GLY A 465 -15.80 22.38 -17.24
C GLY A 465 -15.95 21.27 -18.29
N GLY A 466 -16.53 21.60 -19.45
CA GLY A 466 -16.60 20.75 -20.63
C GLY A 466 -17.98 20.16 -20.94
N SER A 467 -19.04 20.65 -20.30
CA SER A 467 -20.41 20.34 -20.72
C SER A 467 -20.78 21.09 -22.01
N ILE A 468 -21.48 20.41 -22.90
CA ILE A 468 -22.10 21.06 -24.10
C ILE A 468 -23.08 22.15 -23.67
N ARG A 469 -23.63 22.08 -22.47
CA ARG A 469 -24.59 23.01 -21.88
C ARG A 469 -24.01 23.97 -20.85
N ASP A 470 -22.68 24.10 -20.76
CA ASP A 470 -22.08 25.07 -19.85
C ASP A 470 -22.61 26.50 -20.09
N LYS A 471 -22.88 26.86 -21.37
CA LYS A 471 -23.48 28.14 -21.70
C LYS A 471 -24.88 28.33 -21.11
N ASP A 472 -25.70 27.29 -21.10
CA ASP A 472 -27.05 27.35 -20.54
C ASP A 472 -26.99 27.56 -19.01
N CYS A 473 -26.02 26.91 -18.34
CA CYS A 473 -25.76 27.10 -16.91
C CYS A 473 -25.27 28.52 -16.62
N LEU A 474 -24.42 29.09 -17.47
CA LEU A 474 -23.91 30.48 -17.34
C LEU A 474 -24.99 31.55 -17.52
N LEU A 475 -25.94 31.34 -18.45
CA LEU A 475 -27.07 32.27 -18.63
C LEU A 475 -27.98 32.36 -17.40
N TYR A 476 -28.05 31.29 -16.60
CA TYR A 476 -28.79 31.26 -15.34
C TYR A 476 -28.06 31.92 -14.17
N THR A 477 -26.74 32.04 -14.23
CA THR A 477 -25.90 32.61 -13.15
C THR A 477 -25.61 34.10 -13.36
N SER A 478 -25.87 34.65 -14.51
CA SER A 478 -25.79 36.11 -14.74
C SER A 478 -26.84 36.82 -13.89
N PRO A 479 -26.46 37.77 -13.02
CA PRO A 479 -27.45 38.52 -12.24
C PRO A 479 -28.43 39.22 -13.22
N SER A 480 -29.71 39.12 -12.90
CA SER A 480 -30.72 39.89 -13.59
C SER A 480 -30.33 41.36 -13.52
N PRO A 481 -30.52 42.17 -14.57
CA PRO A 481 -30.29 43.62 -14.52
C PRO A 481 -31.09 44.35 -13.45
N ARG A 482 -31.95 43.65 -12.72
CA ARG A 482 -32.73 44.17 -11.57
C ARG A 482 -32.09 43.90 -10.21
N ASP A 483 -30.99 43.15 -10.17
CA ASP A 483 -30.30 42.75 -8.92
C ASP A 483 -28.93 43.46 -8.73
N SER A 484 -28.69 44.54 -9.50
CA SER A 484 -27.55 45.44 -9.37
C SER A 484 -27.80 46.55 -8.37
#